data_8362cbd655a75d855008c886ce3a538b
#
_entry.id   8362cbd655a75d855008c886ce3a538b
#
_cell.length_a   1.000
_cell.length_b   1.000
_cell.length_c   1.000
_cell.angle_alpha   90.00
_cell.angle_beta   90.00
_cell.angle_gamma   90.00
#
_symmetry.space_group_name_H-M   'P 1'
#
loop_
_entity.id
_entity.type
_entity.pdbx_description
1 polymer ?
#
loop_
_entity_poly.entity_id
_entity_poly.type
_entity_poly.pdbx_seq_one_letter_code
_entity_poly.pdbx_strand_id
1 'polypeptide(L)'
;MDLWSAAQAVILGIVEGLTEFLPISSTGHQIIVADLIGFGGERAMAFNIIIQLGAILAVVWEFRRKILDIITGLPTQANAQRFTVNLLIGFLPAVVLGVIFADKIHEYLFNPITVAVALVVGGIVMLWAEKRQHVIRVNHVDDMRWTDALKVGFAQCLAMIPGTSRSGSTIIGGLLFGLSRKTATEFSFFLAMPTMVGAAVYSGYKYRDLFQASDFPVFALGFVVSFIFAMIAVRGLLKFIANHSYAVFAWYRIAFGLLILASWQFGWVDWSNAQG
;
A
#
# COMPACT_ATOMS: atom_id res chain seq x y z
N MET A 1 -10.84 -23.12 14.23
CA MET A 1 -10.61 -21.68 14.47
C MET A 1 -11.34 -21.31 15.76
N ASP A 2 -10.61 -20.82 16.75
CA ASP A 2 -11.22 -20.29 17.98
C ASP A 2 -11.71 -18.85 17.74
N LEU A 3 -12.53 -18.35 18.67
CA LEU A 3 -13.17 -17.02 18.56
C LEU A 3 -12.15 -15.89 18.56
N TRP A 4 -11.03 -16.03 19.29
CA TRP A 4 -10.00 -15.00 19.36
C TRP A 4 -9.23 -14.89 18.06
N SER A 5 -8.80 -16.01 17.49
CA SER A 5 -8.16 -16.03 16.14
C SER A 5 -9.08 -15.44 15.06
N ALA A 6 -10.38 -15.69 15.15
CA ALA A 6 -11.35 -15.08 14.24
C ALA A 6 -11.42 -13.56 14.42
N ALA A 7 -11.45 -13.07 15.65
CA ALA A 7 -11.45 -11.64 15.96
C ALA A 7 -10.17 -10.95 15.44
N GLN A 8 -9.00 -11.54 15.67
CA GLN A 8 -7.72 -11.06 15.17
C GLN A 8 -7.73 -10.96 13.62
N ALA A 9 -8.21 -12.00 12.94
CA ALA A 9 -8.30 -11.99 11.47
C ALA A 9 -9.22 -10.90 10.95
N VAL A 10 -10.36 -10.67 11.61
CA VAL A 10 -11.28 -9.58 11.26
C VAL A 10 -10.64 -8.21 11.48
N ILE A 11 -10.04 -7.98 12.64
CA ILE A 11 -9.39 -6.70 12.96
C ILE A 11 -8.29 -6.37 11.95
N LEU A 12 -7.37 -7.31 11.72
CA LEU A 12 -6.26 -7.10 10.78
C LEU A 12 -6.72 -7.00 9.33
N GLY A 13 -7.74 -7.76 8.94
CA GLY A 13 -8.36 -7.63 7.62
C GLY A 13 -9.01 -6.25 7.41
N ILE A 14 -9.69 -5.70 8.42
CA ILE A 14 -10.24 -4.33 8.40
C ILE A 14 -9.12 -3.31 8.26
N VAL A 15 -8.08 -3.43 9.07
CA VAL A 15 -6.93 -2.51 9.06
C VAL A 15 -6.27 -2.53 7.67
N GLU A 16 -5.94 -3.70 7.15
CA GLU A 16 -5.35 -3.83 5.82
C GLU A 16 -6.24 -3.21 4.74
N GLY A 17 -7.50 -3.65 4.68
CA GLY A 17 -8.43 -3.18 3.65
C GLY A 17 -8.63 -1.67 3.67
N LEU A 18 -8.77 -1.05 4.83
CA LEU A 18 -8.94 0.39 4.94
C LEU A 18 -7.65 1.17 4.63
N THR A 19 -6.49 0.67 5.05
CA THR A 19 -5.27 1.47 5.05
C THR A 19 -4.36 1.26 3.83
N GLU A 20 -4.49 0.14 3.10
CA GLU A 20 -3.59 -0.18 1.99
C GLU A 20 -3.65 0.85 0.85
N PHE A 21 -4.84 1.29 0.49
CA PHE A 21 -5.02 2.24 -0.62
C PHE A 21 -5.09 3.70 -0.19
N LEU A 22 -5.34 3.96 1.09
CA LEU A 22 -5.23 5.29 1.65
C LEU A 22 -3.75 5.67 1.83
N PRO A 23 -3.38 6.94 1.66
CA PRO A 23 -1.97 7.35 1.75
C PRO A 23 -1.50 7.48 3.21
N ILE A 24 -1.76 6.44 4.05
CA ILE A 24 -1.50 6.45 5.51
C ILE A 24 -0.63 5.29 6.01
N SER A 25 -0.17 4.40 5.14
CA SER A 25 0.69 3.23 5.43
C SER A 25 0.00 2.07 6.15
N SER A 26 -0.46 1.08 5.38
CA SER A 26 -1.01 -0.17 5.91
C SER A 26 0.00 -0.93 6.76
N THR A 27 1.24 -1.07 6.29
CA THR A 27 2.31 -1.75 7.02
C THR A 27 2.52 -1.15 8.42
N GLY A 28 2.50 0.18 8.53
CA GLY A 28 2.63 0.84 9.83
C GLY A 28 1.48 0.51 10.77
N HIS A 29 0.25 0.46 10.27
CA HIS A 29 -0.93 0.10 11.06
C HIS A 29 -0.93 -1.38 11.42
N GLN A 30 -0.56 -2.25 10.49
CA GLN A 30 -0.47 -3.70 10.71
C GLN A 30 0.52 -4.04 11.82
N ILE A 31 1.74 -3.49 11.80
CA ILE A 31 2.76 -3.72 12.83
C ILE A 31 2.20 -3.36 14.21
N ILE A 32 1.59 -2.17 14.33
CA ILE A 32 1.10 -1.66 15.61
C ILE A 32 -0.10 -2.47 16.10
N VAL A 33 -1.10 -2.70 15.24
CA VAL A 33 -2.31 -3.41 15.64
C VAL A 33 -2.00 -4.88 15.93
N ALA A 34 -1.16 -5.54 15.13
CA ALA A 34 -0.78 -6.92 15.35
C ALA A 34 -0.07 -7.10 16.71
N ASP A 35 0.84 -6.19 17.07
CA ASP A 35 1.50 -6.18 18.36
C ASP A 35 0.49 -6.01 19.52
N LEU A 36 -0.39 -5.02 19.43
CA LEU A 36 -1.40 -4.73 20.46
C LEU A 36 -2.37 -5.90 20.70
N ILE A 37 -2.69 -6.70 19.67
CA ILE A 37 -3.61 -7.84 19.82
C ILE A 37 -2.86 -9.18 19.97
N GLY A 38 -1.53 -9.15 20.09
CA GLY A 38 -0.72 -10.35 20.25
C GLY A 38 -0.75 -11.29 19.05
N PHE A 39 -0.84 -10.76 17.82
CA PHE A 39 -0.82 -11.54 16.58
C PHE A 39 0.56 -11.39 15.91
N GLY A 40 1.47 -12.29 16.25
CA GLY A 40 2.87 -12.21 15.81
C GLY A 40 3.41 -13.54 15.30
N GLY A 41 4.73 -13.55 15.05
CA GLY A 41 5.48 -14.72 14.59
C GLY A 41 5.26 -15.07 13.12
N GLU A 42 5.70 -16.24 12.74
CA GLU A 42 5.69 -16.72 11.34
C GLU A 42 4.29 -16.76 10.73
N ARG A 43 3.27 -17.07 11.52
CA ARG A 43 1.88 -17.09 11.09
C ARG A 43 1.40 -15.72 10.63
N ALA A 44 1.84 -14.65 11.29
CA ALA A 44 1.48 -13.28 10.92
C ALA A 44 2.05 -12.91 9.54
N MET A 45 3.26 -13.37 9.21
CA MET A 45 3.85 -13.12 7.89
C MET A 45 3.02 -13.74 6.77
N ALA A 46 2.62 -15.02 6.91
CA ALA A 46 1.77 -15.70 5.93
C ALA A 46 0.38 -15.05 5.83
N PHE A 47 -0.19 -14.67 6.96
CA PHE A 47 -1.49 -14.01 7.02
C PHE A 47 -1.47 -12.65 6.30
N ASN A 48 -0.44 -11.84 6.53
CA ASN A 48 -0.29 -10.53 5.89
C ASN A 48 -0.26 -10.63 4.36
N ILE A 49 0.43 -11.65 3.80
CA ILE A 49 0.42 -11.89 2.36
C ILE A 49 -1.01 -12.13 1.85
N ILE A 50 -1.79 -12.92 2.58
CA ILE A 50 -3.14 -13.29 2.18
C ILE A 50 -4.11 -12.11 2.24
N ILE A 51 -4.06 -11.29 3.29
CA ILE A 51 -4.94 -10.13 3.39
C ILE A 51 -4.59 -9.04 2.37
N GLN A 52 -3.30 -8.89 2.01
CA GLN A 52 -2.88 -8.03 0.90
C GLN A 52 -3.45 -8.49 -0.44
N LEU A 53 -3.49 -9.80 -0.70
CA LEU A 53 -4.14 -10.35 -1.90
C LEU A 53 -5.66 -10.05 -1.90
N GLY A 54 -6.31 -10.08 -0.73
CA GLY A 54 -7.69 -9.64 -0.57
C GLY A 54 -7.87 -8.18 -0.95
N ALA A 55 -7.01 -7.31 -0.44
CA ALA A 55 -7.04 -5.88 -0.73
C ALA A 55 -6.84 -5.59 -2.22
N ILE A 56 -5.84 -6.22 -2.88
CA ILE A 56 -5.59 -5.95 -4.31
C ILE A 56 -6.70 -6.48 -5.20
N LEU A 57 -7.36 -7.58 -4.82
CA LEU A 57 -8.52 -8.08 -5.55
C LEU A 57 -9.67 -7.04 -5.58
N ALA A 58 -9.82 -6.21 -4.55
CA ALA A 58 -10.80 -5.13 -4.54
C ALA A 58 -10.51 -4.09 -5.64
N VAL A 59 -9.25 -3.74 -5.87
CA VAL A 59 -8.85 -2.85 -6.97
C VAL A 59 -9.11 -3.51 -8.32
N VAL A 60 -8.74 -4.78 -8.48
CA VAL A 60 -9.01 -5.53 -9.72
C VAL A 60 -10.52 -5.55 -10.00
N TRP A 61 -11.34 -5.77 -8.99
CA TRP A 61 -12.79 -5.76 -9.13
C TRP A 61 -13.36 -4.38 -9.48
N GLU A 62 -12.88 -3.33 -8.82
CA GLU A 62 -13.33 -1.95 -9.10
C GLU A 62 -12.99 -1.53 -10.53
N PHE A 63 -11.79 -1.82 -10.98
CA PHE A 63 -11.31 -1.45 -12.32
C PHE A 63 -11.46 -2.56 -13.37
N ARG A 64 -12.25 -3.61 -13.10
CA ARG A 64 -12.37 -4.79 -13.97
C ARG A 64 -12.72 -4.47 -15.42
N ARG A 65 -13.57 -3.45 -15.68
CA ARG A 65 -13.92 -3.04 -17.04
C ARG A 65 -12.70 -2.49 -17.76
N LYS A 66 -11.98 -1.54 -17.15
CA LYS A 66 -10.76 -0.97 -17.72
C LYS A 66 -9.68 -2.05 -17.94
N ILE A 67 -9.55 -2.99 -17.00
CA ILE A 67 -8.60 -4.11 -17.12
C ILE A 67 -8.99 -5.01 -18.30
N LEU A 68 -10.27 -5.35 -18.46
CA LEU A 68 -10.74 -6.14 -19.59
C LEU A 68 -10.53 -5.41 -20.92
N ASP A 69 -10.82 -4.09 -20.98
CA ASP A 69 -10.58 -3.26 -22.17
C ASP A 69 -9.09 -3.24 -22.56
N ILE A 70 -8.20 -3.17 -21.56
CA ILE A 70 -6.75 -3.23 -21.81
C ILE A 70 -6.36 -4.61 -22.32
N ILE A 71 -6.78 -5.70 -21.66
CA ILE A 71 -6.42 -7.07 -22.05
C ILE A 71 -6.91 -7.39 -23.46
N THR A 72 -8.15 -7.07 -23.77
CA THR A 72 -8.73 -7.33 -25.10
C THR A 72 -8.16 -6.41 -26.18
N GLY A 73 -7.81 -5.18 -25.82
CA GLY A 73 -7.19 -4.21 -26.72
C GLY A 73 -5.69 -4.40 -26.95
N LEU A 74 -5.01 -5.17 -26.09
CA LEU A 74 -3.54 -5.33 -26.13
C LEU A 74 -2.98 -5.76 -27.49
N PRO A 75 -3.61 -6.67 -28.25
CA PRO A 75 -3.10 -7.08 -29.55
C PRO A 75 -3.16 -5.99 -30.63
N THR A 76 -4.13 -5.06 -30.56
CA THR A 76 -4.46 -4.17 -31.68
C THR A 76 -4.52 -2.68 -31.33
N GLN A 77 -4.70 -2.31 -30.06
CA GLN A 77 -4.92 -0.94 -29.65
C GLN A 77 -3.66 -0.31 -29.05
N ALA A 78 -3.15 0.75 -29.69
CA ALA A 78 -1.95 1.46 -29.23
C ALA A 78 -2.10 2.04 -27.80
N ASN A 79 -3.32 2.44 -27.39
CA ASN A 79 -3.58 2.94 -26.02
C ASN A 79 -3.42 1.83 -24.99
N ALA A 80 -3.94 0.62 -25.23
CA ALA A 80 -3.80 -0.51 -24.34
C ALA A 80 -2.33 -0.94 -24.20
N GLN A 81 -1.60 -0.97 -25.32
CA GLN A 81 -0.16 -1.27 -25.33
C GLN A 81 0.63 -0.21 -24.55
N ARG A 82 0.40 1.07 -24.80
CA ARG A 82 1.05 2.18 -24.09
C ARG A 82 0.78 2.14 -22.59
N PHE A 83 -0.48 1.91 -22.19
CA PHE A 83 -0.84 1.81 -20.79
C PHE A 83 -0.10 0.65 -20.10
N THR A 84 -0.08 -0.53 -20.73
CA THR A 84 0.61 -1.71 -20.20
C THR A 84 2.12 -1.47 -20.10
N VAL A 85 2.74 -0.87 -21.11
CA VAL A 85 4.17 -0.51 -21.08
C VAL A 85 4.46 0.49 -19.96
N ASN A 86 3.62 1.51 -19.78
CA ASN A 86 3.74 2.47 -18.68
C ASN A 86 3.65 1.78 -17.33
N LEU A 87 2.72 0.83 -17.18
CA LEU A 87 2.56 0.08 -15.92
C LEU A 87 3.81 -0.75 -15.60
N LEU A 88 4.38 -1.44 -16.60
CA LEU A 88 5.61 -2.21 -16.45
C LEU A 88 6.81 -1.32 -16.15
N ILE A 89 6.93 -0.18 -16.82
CA ILE A 89 8.01 0.81 -16.56
C ILE A 89 7.90 1.37 -15.14
N GLY A 90 6.68 1.68 -14.66
CA GLY A 90 6.47 2.16 -13.29
C GLY A 90 6.73 1.10 -12.23
N PHE A 91 6.52 -0.17 -12.56
CA PHE A 91 6.77 -1.31 -11.67
C PHE A 91 8.28 -1.63 -11.53
N LEU A 92 9.03 -1.51 -12.61
CA LEU A 92 10.42 -1.98 -12.71
C LEU A 92 11.39 -1.42 -11.65
N PRO A 93 11.42 -0.10 -11.32
CA PRO A 93 12.33 0.43 -10.30
C PRO A 93 12.16 -0.26 -8.93
N ALA A 94 10.92 -0.48 -8.50
CA ALA A 94 10.62 -1.13 -7.22
C ALA A 94 11.04 -2.60 -7.21
N VAL A 95 10.91 -3.31 -8.33
CA VAL A 95 11.39 -4.71 -8.45
C VAL A 95 12.90 -4.77 -8.33
N VAL A 96 13.61 -3.95 -9.10
CA VAL A 96 15.09 -3.95 -9.11
C VAL A 96 15.64 -3.62 -7.73
N LEU A 97 15.16 -2.54 -7.11
CA LEU A 97 15.64 -2.14 -5.80
C LEU A 97 15.15 -3.08 -4.69
N GLY A 98 13.94 -3.61 -4.82
CA GLY A 98 13.39 -4.59 -3.87
C GLY A 98 14.24 -5.86 -3.82
N VAL A 99 14.56 -6.44 -4.98
CA VAL A 99 15.41 -7.65 -5.05
C VAL A 99 16.80 -7.41 -4.45
N ILE A 100 17.36 -6.21 -4.63
CA ILE A 100 18.72 -5.89 -4.14
C ILE A 100 18.73 -5.58 -2.65
N PHE A 101 17.71 -4.89 -2.14
CA PHE A 101 17.75 -4.27 -0.81
C PHE A 101 16.71 -4.83 0.18
N ALA A 102 15.78 -5.72 -0.23
CA ALA A 102 14.67 -6.16 0.63
C ALA A 102 15.14 -6.71 1.99
N ASP A 103 16.15 -7.59 1.99
CA ASP A 103 16.64 -8.21 3.23
C ASP A 103 17.26 -7.16 4.18
N LYS A 104 18.05 -6.23 3.64
CA LYS A 104 18.65 -5.15 4.44
C LYS A 104 17.60 -4.18 4.96
N ILE A 105 16.61 -3.83 4.14
CA ILE A 105 15.49 -2.97 4.55
C ILE A 105 14.72 -3.63 5.69
N HIS A 106 14.44 -4.92 5.57
CA HIS A 106 13.74 -5.67 6.60
C HIS A 106 14.55 -5.70 7.90
N GLU A 107 15.84 -6.00 7.83
CA GLU A 107 16.73 -6.10 8.99
C GLU A 107 16.85 -4.77 9.76
N TYR A 108 17.00 -3.63 9.05
CA TYR A 108 17.33 -2.35 9.71
C TYR A 108 16.14 -1.41 9.90
N LEU A 109 15.12 -1.50 9.06
CA LEU A 109 14.04 -0.50 9.03
C LEU A 109 12.69 -1.00 9.53
N PHE A 110 12.48 -2.34 9.65
CA PHE A 110 11.21 -2.88 10.14
C PHE A 110 11.13 -2.80 11.67
N ASN A 111 10.90 -1.58 12.18
CA ASN A 111 10.70 -1.35 13.61
C ASN A 111 9.72 -0.16 13.81
N PRO A 112 9.01 -0.10 14.95
CA PRO A 112 7.98 0.91 15.21
C PRO A 112 8.49 2.35 15.16
N ILE A 113 9.74 2.59 15.55
CA ILE A 113 10.32 3.94 15.54
C ILE A 113 10.51 4.42 14.11
N THR A 114 11.09 3.58 13.24
CA THR A 114 11.22 3.89 11.80
C THR A 114 9.86 4.16 11.17
N VAL A 115 8.87 3.33 11.47
CA VAL A 115 7.47 3.52 11.01
C VAL A 115 6.93 4.86 11.45
N ALA A 116 7.07 5.21 12.73
CA ALA A 116 6.57 6.45 13.29
C ALA A 116 7.24 7.69 12.67
N VAL A 117 8.56 7.66 12.53
CA VAL A 117 9.31 8.74 11.88
C VAL A 117 8.90 8.88 10.40
N ALA A 118 8.78 7.77 9.68
CA ALA A 118 8.34 7.77 8.27
C ALA A 118 6.89 8.27 8.10
N LEU A 119 6.00 7.98 9.07
CA LEU A 119 4.65 8.53 9.09
C LEU A 119 4.68 10.06 9.24
N VAL A 120 5.43 10.58 10.21
CA VAL A 120 5.54 12.03 10.47
C VAL A 120 6.17 12.75 9.28
N VAL A 121 7.34 12.30 8.83
CA VAL A 121 8.05 12.89 7.69
C VAL A 121 7.21 12.84 6.42
N GLY A 122 6.61 11.69 6.12
CA GLY A 122 5.72 11.54 4.97
C GLY A 122 4.47 12.43 5.05
N GLY A 123 3.91 12.64 6.24
CA GLY A 123 2.82 13.59 6.47
C GLY A 123 3.25 15.04 6.20
N ILE A 124 4.42 15.46 6.68
CA ILE A 124 4.98 16.79 6.42
C ILE A 124 5.24 17.01 4.92
N VAL A 125 5.84 16.02 4.24
CA VAL A 125 6.06 16.06 2.78
C VAL A 125 4.74 16.16 2.02
N MET A 126 3.71 15.44 2.45
CA MET A 126 2.38 15.51 1.85
C MET A 126 1.74 16.89 2.02
N LEU A 127 1.83 17.53 3.21
CA LEU A 127 1.35 18.90 3.44
C LEU A 127 2.10 19.90 2.57
N TRP A 128 3.43 19.75 2.48
CA TRP A 128 4.25 20.60 1.63
C TRP A 128 3.87 20.44 0.15
N ALA A 129 3.70 19.22 -0.33
CA ALA A 129 3.28 18.96 -1.69
C ALA A 129 1.90 19.59 -1.99
N GLU A 130 0.91 19.44 -1.11
CA GLU A 130 -0.42 20.00 -1.29
C GLU A 130 -0.46 21.54 -1.30
N LYS A 131 0.46 22.20 -0.60
CA LYS A 131 0.57 23.66 -0.59
C LYS A 131 1.19 24.25 -1.87
N ARG A 132 1.85 23.41 -2.69
CA ARG A 132 2.47 23.89 -3.92
C ARG A 132 1.44 24.07 -5.03
N GLN A 133 1.67 25.07 -5.87
CA GLN A 133 0.93 25.19 -7.14
C GLN A 133 1.46 24.13 -8.12
N HIS A 134 0.59 23.23 -8.55
CA HIS A 134 0.92 22.20 -9.52
C HIS A 134 0.50 22.61 -10.93
N VAL A 135 1.45 22.58 -11.86
CA VAL A 135 1.13 22.66 -13.28
C VAL A 135 0.69 21.27 -13.72
N ILE A 136 -0.62 21.08 -13.79
CA ILE A 136 -1.20 19.80 -14.22
C ILE A 136 -0.98 19.62 -15.72
N ARG A 137 -0.26 18.57 -16.11
CA ARG A 137 0.08 18.20 -17.49
C ARG A 137 -0.66 16.98 -17.99
N VAL A 138 -1.05 16.10 -17.07
CA VAL A 138 -1.71 14.81 -17.37
C VAL A 138 -3.00 14.69 -16.54
N ASN A 139 -4.15 14.63 -17.22
CA ASN A 139 -5.47 14.56 -16.62
C ASN A 139 -6.09 13.15 -16.65
N HIS A 140 -5.58 12.26 -17.51
CA HIS A 140 -6.05 10.89 -17.62
C HIS A 140 -4.88 9.90 -17.65
N VAL A 141 -5.07 8.72 -17.09
CA VAL A 141 -4.02 7.67 -17.06
C VAL A 141 -3.60 7.22 -18.47
N ASP A 142 -4.50 7.34 -19.44
CA ASP A 142 -4.22 6.99 -20.84
C ASP A 142 -3.34 8.03 -21.56
N ASP A 143 -3.23 9.25 -21.02
CA ASP A 143 -2.38 10.32 -21.58
C ASP A 143 -0.96 10.32 -21.00
N MET A 144 -0.68 9.46 -20.04
CA MET A 144 0.64 9.33 -19.44
C MET A 144 1.68 8.87 -20.44
N ARG A 145 2.86 9.50 -20.37
CA ARG A 145 4.06 9.07 -21.09
C ARG A 145 4.85 8.08 -20.24
N TRP A 146 5.70 7.28 -20.86
CA TRP A 146 6.60 6.36 -20.15
C TRP A 146 7.49 7.08 -19.13
N THR A 147 7.87 8.34 -19.37
CA THR A 147 8.65 9.16 -18.44
C THR A 147 7.88 9.53 -17.18
N ASP A 148 6.56 9.72 -17.28
CA ASP A 148 5.71 10.00 -16.13
C ASP A 148 5.56 8.73 -15.27
N ALA A 149 5.35 7.59 -15.93
CA ALA A 149 5.30 6.29 -15.26
C ALA A 149 6.61 5.94 -14.53
N LEU A 150 7.75 6.18 -15.17
CA LEU A 150 9.07 5.96 -14.59
C LEU A 150 9.30 6.82 -13.33
N LYS A 151 8.93 8.10 -13.39
CA LYS A 151 9.04 9.01 -12.22
C LYS A 151 8.18 8.54 -11.06
N VAL A 152 6.94 8.11 -11.32
CA VAL A 152 6.07 7.53 -10.27
C VAL A 152 6.66 6.21 -9.75
N GLY A 153 7.26 5.40 -10.62
CA GLY A 153 7.97 4.18 -10.24
C GLY A 153 9.15 4.44 -9.29
N PHE A 154 9.94 5.48 -9.54
CA PHE A 154 10.99 5.90 -8.60
C PHE A 154 10.41 6.44 -7.29
N ALA A 155 9.31 7.21 -7.32
CA ALA A 155 8.63 7.61 -6.11
C ALA A 155 8.12 6.41 -5.31
N GLN A 156 7.65 5.35 -5.98
CA GLN A 156 7.25 4.10 -5.33
C GLN A 156 8.38 3.46 -4.52
N CYS A 157 9.64 3.61 -4.93
CA CYS A 157 10.78 3.03 -4.21
C CYS A 157 10.91 3.56 -2.78
N LEU A 158 10.43 4.77 -2.48
CA LEU A 158 10.38 5.29 -1.12
C LEU A 158 9.49 4.46 -0.20
N ALA A 159 8.51 3.77 -0.77
CA ALA A 159 7.60 2.91 -0.02
C ALA A 159 8.25 1.63 0.53
N MET A 160 9.47 1.31 0.13
CA MET A 160 10.24 0.23 0.75
C MET A 160 10.61 0.55 2.20
N ILE A 161 10.66 1.84 2.57
CA ILE A 161 10.82 2.26 3.97
C ILE A 161 9.46 2.08 4.67
N PRO A 162 9.37 1.21 5.70
CA PRO A 162 8.13 0.98 6.43
C PRO A 162 7.59 2.29 7.01
N GLY A 163 6.28 2.49 6.95
CA GLY A 163 5.65 3.75 7.38
C GLY A 163 5.52 4.80 6.28
N THR A 164 6.30 4.74 5.19
CA THR A 164 6.23 5.75 4.11
C THR A 164 4.90 5.71 3.34
N SER A 165 4.27 4.56 3.19
CA SER A 165 3.07 4.29 2.39
C SER A 165 3.35 4.20 0.88
N ARG A 166 3.07 3.06 0.28
CA ARG A 166 3.17 2.86 -1.17
C ARG A 166 2.23 3.81 -1.94
N SER A 167 0.95 3.83 -1.55
CA SER A 167 -0.04 4.73 -2.13
C SER A 167 0.32 6.21 -1.90
N GLY A 168 0.79 6.57 -0.70
CA GLY A 168 1.27 7.92 -0.40
C GLY A 168 2.41 8.36 -1.31
N SER A 169 3.43 7.51 -1.48
CA SER A 169 4.60 7.81 -2.32
C SER A 169 4.23 8.00 -3.79
N THR A 170 3.43 7.08 -4.36
CA THR A 170 3.04 7.14 -5.78
C THR A 170 2.07 8.27 -6.08
N ILE A 171 1.10 8.54 -5.19
CA ILE A 171 0.14 9.62 -5.35
C ILE A 171 0.82 10.98 -5.25
N ILE A 172 1.57 11.21 -4.18
CA ILE A 172 2.25 12.50 -3.96
C ILE A 172 3.36 12.71 -4.99
N GLY A 173 4.12 11.67 -5.32
CA GLY A 173 5.07 11.71 -6.43
C GLY A 173 4.39 12.08 -7.75
N GLY A 174 3.27 11.45 -8.07
CA GLY A 174 2.47 11.75 -9.26
C GLY A 174 2.04 13.22 -9.31
N LEU A 175 1.53 13.78 -8.20
CA LEU A 175 1.16 15.20 -8.10
C LEU A 175 2.37 16.11 -8.37
N LEU A 176 3.50 15.85 -7.73
CA LEU A 176 4.73 16.64 -7.89
C LEU A 176 5.24 16.60 -9.33
N PHE A 177 4.98 15.51 -10.06
CA PHE A 177 5.36 15.35 -11.46
C PHE A 177 4.28 15.85 -12.45
N GLY A 178 3.21 16.49 -11.98
CA GLY A 178 2.20 17.15 -12.82
C GLY A 178 1.04 16.26 -13.27
N LEU A 179 0.77 15.16 -12.57
CA LEU A 179 -0.46 14.39 -12.73
C LEU A 179 -1.59 15.07 -11.93
N SER A 180 -2.81 15.02 -12.44
CA SER A 180 -3.98 15.42 -11.63
C SER A 180 -4.17 14.47 -10.44
N ARG A 181 -4.87 14.92 -9.36
CA ARG A 181 -5.16 14.06 -8.20
C ARG A 181 -5.81 12.74 -8.60
N LYS A 182 -6.78 12.81 -9.50
CA LYS A 182 -7.47 11.63 -10.02
C LYS A 182 -6.50 10.70 -10.74
N THR A 183 -5.71 11.23 -11.69
CA THR A 183 -4.75 10.43 -12.46
C THR A 183 -3.69 9.80 -11.56
N ALA A 184 -3.13 10.55 -10.60
CA ALA A 184 -2.14 10.04 -9.66
C ALA A 184 -2.70 8.90 -8.81
N THR A 185 -3.96 9.04 -8.31
CA THR A 185 -4.61 7.99 -7.53
C THR A 185 -4.94 6.76 -8.37
N GLU A 186 -5.54 6.93 -9.55
CA GLU A 186 -5.87 5.81 -10.43
C GLU A 186 -4.60 5.07 -10.86
N PHE A 187 -3.56 5.78 -11.29
CA PHE A 187 -2.30 5.13 -11.68
C PHE A 187 -1.62 4.43 -10.51
N SER A 188 -1.67 5.01 -9.30
CA SER A 188 -1.21 4.35 -8.07
C SER A 188 -1.93 3.01 -7.84
N PHE A 189 -3.24 2.96 -8.05
CA PHE A 189 -4.02 1.74 -7.91
C PHE A 189 -3.68 0.69 -8.97
N PHE A 190 -3.53 1.11 -10.23
CA PHE A 190 -3.08 0.19 -11.29
C PHE A 190 -1.66 -0.33 -11.02
N LEU A 191 -0.75 0.53 -10.57
CA LEU A 191 0.62 0.15 -10.25
C LEU A 191 0.70 -0.79 -9.02
N ALA A 192 -0.29 -0.70 -8.12
CA ALA A 192 -0.41 -1.61 -6.99
C ALA A 192 -0.57 -3.07 -7.44
N MET A 193 -1.31 -3.33 -8.53
CA MET A 193 -1.61 -4.69 -8.95
C MET A 193 -0.33 -5.51 -9.22
N PRO A 194 0.55 -5.13 -10.17
CA PRO A 194 1.77 -5.89 -10.39
C PRO A 194 2.72 -5.85 -9.20
N THR A 195 2.76 -4.74 -8.46
CA THR A 195 3.67 -4.60 -7.31
C THR A 195 3.28 -5.54 -6.16
N MET A 196 2.01 -5.55 -5.75
CA MET A 196 1.54 -6.38 -4.65
C MET A 196 1.47 -7.85 -5.04
N VAL A 197 1.05 -8.16 -6.27
CA VAL A 197 1.06 -9.55 -6.76
C VAL A 197 2.51 -10.06 -6.83
N GLY A 198 3.43 -9.26 -7.35
CA GLY A 198 4.85 -9.62 -7.39
C GLY A 198 5.44 -9.85 -6.00
N ALA A 199 5.15 -8.94 -5.04
CA ALA A 199 5.56 -9.09 -3.65
C ALA A 199 4.94 -10.33 -3.00
N ALA A 200 3.65 -10.59 -3.23
CA ALA A 200 2.96 -11.76 -2.69
C ALA A 200 3.50 -13.07 -3.25
N VAL A 201 3.83 -13.12 -4.55
CA VAL A 201 4.46 -14.30 -5.18
C VAL A 201 5.86 -14.53 -4.58
N TYR A 202 6.68 -13.49 -4.48
CA TYR A 202 8.01 -13.57 -3.89
C TYR A 202 7.96 -14.03 -2.43
N SER A 203 7.16 -13.37 -1.59
CA SER A 203 7.02 -13.71 -0.18
C SER A 203 6.34 -15.07 0.02
N GLY A 204 5.31 -15.38 -0.77
CA GLY A 204 4.65 -16.68 -0.75
C GLY A 204 5.59 -17.84 -1.10
N TYR A 205 6.52 -17.63 -2.05
CA TYR A 205 7.56 -18.61 -2.35
C TYR A 205 8.61 -18.71 -1.22
N LYS A 206 9.07 -17.57 -0.71
CA LYS A 206 10.08 -17.50 0.38
C LYS A 206 9.57 -18.16 1.67
N TYR A 207 8.29 -17.95 1.99
CA TYR A 207 7.67 -18.41 3.25
C TYR A 207 6.66 -19.54 3.03
N ARG A 208 6.78 -20.31 1.93
CA ARG A 208 5.83 -21.39 1.58
C ARG A 208 5.62 -22.42 2.67
N ASP A 209 6.66 -22.67 3.48
CA ASP A 209 6.64 -23.68 4.54
C ASP A 209 5.85 -23.22 5.78
N LEU A 210 5.48 -21.92 5.85
CA LEU A 210 4.66 -21.34 6.90
C LEU A 210 3.15 -21.51 6.66
N PHE A 211 2.75 -21.89 5.45
CA PHE A 211 1.34 -22.08 5.11
C PHE A 211 0.85 -23.45 5.56
N GLN A 212 0.06 -23.46 6.63
CA GLN A 212 -0.55 -24.70 7.14
C GLN A 212 -2.01 -24.79 6.76
N ALA A 213 -2.48 -25.99 6.42
CA ALA A 213 -3.89 -26.21 6.08
C ALA A 213 -4.86 -25.88 7.24
N SER A 214 -4.38 -25.98 8.48
CA SER A 214 -5.13 -25.59 9.69
C SER A 214 -5.45 -24.10 9.75
N ASP A 215 -4.67 -23.25 9.08
CA ASP A 215 -4.83 -21.79 9.09
C ASP A 215 -5.81 -21.29 8.02
N PHE A 216 -6.21 -22.17 7.09
CA PHE A 216 -7.10 -21.79 5.99
C PHE A 216 -8.36 -21.03 6.43
N PRO A 217 -9.10 -21.42 7.49
CA PRO A 217 -10.28 -20.67 7.91
C PRO A 217 -9.98 -19.23 8.37
N VAL A 218 -8.85 -19.03 9.06
CA VAL A 218 -8.41 -17.71 9.53
C VAL A 218 -7.97 -16.85 8.34
N PHE A 219 -7.22 -17.42 7.42
CA PHE A 219 -6.73 -16.76 6.21
C PHE A 219 -7.88 -16.38 5.26
N ALA A 220 -8.83 -17.28 5.06
CA ALA A 220 -10.02 -17.01 4.24
C ALA A 220 -10.87 -15.87 4.84
N LEU A 221 -11.06 -15.86 6.16
CA LEU A 221 -11.80 -14.82 6.83
C LEU A 221 -11.09 -13.46 6.68
N GLY A 222 -9.79 -13.38 6.97
CA GLY A 222 -8.99 -12.16 6.79
C GLY A 222 -9.00 -11.65 5.36
N PHE A 223 -8.85 -12.53 4.37
CA PHE A 223 -8.92 -12.22 2.95
C PHE A 223 -10.25 -11.57 2.56
N VAL A 224 -11.38 -12.19 2.94
CA VAL A 224 -12.73 -11.67 2.62
C VAL A 224 -12.98 -10.31 3.29
N VAL A 225 -12.61 -10.17 4.56
CA VAL A 225 -12.74 -8.91 5.28
C VAL A 225 -11.89 -7.83 4.65
N SER A 226 -10.62 -8.11 4.35
CA SER A 226 -9.72 -7.17 3.67
C SER A 226 -10.28 -6.75 2.31
N PHE A 227 -10.78 -7.68 1.49
CA PHE A 227 -11.43 -7.36 0.22
C PHE A 227 -12.61 -6.39 0.40
N ILE A 228 -13.50 -6.65 1.34
CA ILE A 228 -14.70 -5.82 1.58
C ILE A 228 -14.29 -4.40 1.99
N PHE A 229 -13.39 -4.27 2.97
CA PHE A 229 -12.98 -2.97 3.47
C PHE A 229 -12.07 -2.22 2.49
N ALA A 230 -11.26 -2.91 1.69
CA ALA A 230 -10.51 -2.30 0.59
C ALA A 230 -11.45 -1.75 -0.50
N MET A 231 -12.54 -2.45 -0.81
CA MET A 231 -13.54 -1.96 -1.74
C MET A 231 -14.18 -0.66 -1.26
N ILE A 232 -14.49 -0.57 0.04
CA ILE A 232 -15.02 0.65 0.66
C ILE A 232 -13.98 1.77 0.59
N ALA A 233 -12.71 1.48 0.94
CA ALA A 233 -11.63 2.45 0.95
C ALA A 233 -11.32 3.00 -0.46
N VAL A 234 -11.21 2.14 -1.46
CA VAL A 234 -10.93 2.51 -2.85
C VAL A 234 -12.01 3.43 -3.39
N ARG A 235 -13.28 3.05 -3.27
CA ARG A 235 -14.42 3.87 -3.71
C ARG A 235 -14.53 5.17 -2.93
N GLY A 236 -14.35 5.08 -1.61
CA GLY A 236 -14.35 6.24 -0.73
C GLY A 236 -13.27 7.25 -1.09
N LEU A 237 -12.04 6.78 -1.33
CA LEU A 237 -10.93 7.65 -1.71
C LEU A 237 -11.17 8.32 -3.07
N LEU A 238 -11.59 7.58 -4.10
CA LEU A 238 -11.88 8.14 -5.42
C LEU A 238 -12.95 9.24 -5.36
N LYS A 239 -14.00 9.02 -4.55
CA LYS A 239 -15.05 10.04 -4.32
C LYS A 239 -14.51 11.23 -3.52
N PHE A 240 -13.69 10.98 -2.51
CA PHE A 240 -13.15 12.02 -1.64
C PHE A 240 -12.21 12.98 -2.39
N ILE A 241 -11.27 12.46 -3.18
CA ILE A 241 -10.28 13.26 -3.89
C ILE A 241 -10.86 14.12 -5.01
N ALA A 242 -12.10 13.85 -5.44
CA ALA A 242 -12.79 14.69 -6.43
C ALA A 242 -12.98 16.13 -5.92
N ASN A 243 -13.14 16.33 -4.60
CA ASN A 243 -13.44 17.61 -4.00
C ASN A 243 -12.53 18.00 -2.83
N HIS A 244 -11.61 17.11 -2.42
CA HIS A 244 -10.78 17.32 -1.23
C HIS A 244 -9.30 17.09 -1.55
N SER A 245 -8.44 17.67 -0.70
CA SER A 245 -6.99 17.48 -0.75
C SER A 245 -6.57 16.30 0.13
N TYR A 246 -5.32 15.85 -0.04
CA TYR A 246 -4.74 14.80 0.83
C TYR A 246 -4.31 15.31 2.22
N ALA A 247 -4.53 16.59 2.54
CA ALA A 247 -4.10 17.18 3.81
C ALA A 247 -4.68 16.47 5.05
N VAL A 248 -5.91 15.94 4.96
CA VAL A 248 -6.52 15.15 6.04
C VAL A 248 -5.68 13.93 6.38
N PHE A 249 -5.23 13.20 5.35
CA PHE A 249 -4.37 12.03 5.54
C PHE A 249 -2.98 12.41 6.07
N ALA A 250 -2.46 13.56 5.65
CA ALA A 250 -1.18 14.08 6.14
C ALA A 250 -1.25 14.38 7.65
N TRP A 251 -2.28 15.06 8.11
CA TRP A 251 -2.48 15.32 9.54
C TRP A 251 -2.69 14.05 10.34
N TYR A 252 -3.48 13.11 9.80
CA TYR A 252 -3.63 11.80 10.42
C TYR A 252 -2.29 11.09 10.62
N ARG A 253 -1.44 11.04 9.57
CA ARG A 253 -0.11 10.43 9.64
C ARG A 253 0.77 11.08 10.71
N ILE A 254 0.79 12.41 10.75
CA ILE A 254 1.58 13.16 11.74
C ILE A 254 1.08 12.84 13.16
N ALA A 255 -0.22 12.93 13.41
CA ALA A 255 -0.80 12.64 14.72
C ALA A 255 -0.53 11.19 15.15
N PHE A 256 -0.74 10.22 14.25
CA PHE A 256 -0.53 8.81 14.54
C PHE A 256 0.95 8.48 14.79
N GLY A 257 1.86 9.03 13.95
CA GLY A 257 3.30 8.85 14.15
C GLY A 257 3.80 9.47 15.46
N LEU A 258 3.33 10.66 15.82
CA LEU A 258 3.64 11.28 17.11
C LEU A 258 3.09 10.49 18.30
N LEU A 259 1.89 9.89 18.17
CA LEU A 259 1.32 9.02 19.19
C LEU A 259 2.19 7.78 19.42
N ILE A 260 2.70 7.15 18.35
CA ILE A 260 3.61 6.00 18.46
C ILE A 260 4.92 6.42 19.15
N LEU A 261 5.52 7.54 18.75
CA LEU A 261 6.75 8.03 19.38
C LEU A 261 6.54 8.36 20.86
N ALA A 262 5.40 8.96 21.21
CA ALA A 262 5.04 9.24 22.59
C ALA A 262 4.84 7.93 23.40
N SER A 263 4.14 6.95 22.84
CA SER A 263 3.91 5.66 23.51
C SER A 263 5.23 4.92 23.78
N TRP A 264 6.19 5.02 22.87
CA TRP A 264 7.54 4.48 23.07
C TRP A 264 8.31 5.25 24.15
N GLN A 265 8.34 6.59 24.07
CA GLN A 265 9.09 7.45 25.00
C GLN A 265 8.58 7.32 26.44
N PHE A 266 7.26 7.22 26.63
CA PHE A 266 6.65 7.12 27.96
C PHE A 266 6.43 5.67 28.43
N GLY A 267 6.84 4.68 27.64
CA GLY A 267 6.68 3.26 28.00
C GLY A 267 5.22 2.78 28.12
N TRP A 268 4.28 3.40 27.39
CA TRP A 268 2.87 3.00 27.41
C TRP A 268 2.64 1.67 26.71
N VAL A 269 3.49 1.36 25.74
CA VAL A 269 3.47 0.12 24.96
C VAL A 269 4.91 -0.40 24.89
N ASP A 270 5.08 -1.68 25.15
CA ASP A 270 6.35 -2.37 24.97
C ASP A 270 6.50 -2.79 23.51
N TRP A 271 7.27 -2.04 22.75
CA TRP A 271 7.54 -2.28 21.34
C TRP A 271 8.70 -3.25 21.10
N SER A 272 9.25 -3.90 22.13
CA SER A 272 10.38 -4.83 21.99
C SER A 272 10.03 -6.10 21.20
N ASN A 273 8.75 -6.48 21.20
CA ASN A 273 8.24 -7.66 20.51
C ASN A 273 7.82 -7.37 19.05
N ALA A 274 7.80 -6.11 18.64
CA ALA A 274 7.42 -5.71 17.27
C ALA A 274 8.57 -5.87 16.25
N GLN A 275 9.69 -6.48 16.67
CA GLN A 275 10.81 -6.87 15.83
C GLN A 275 10.66 -8.34 15.48
N GLY A 276 9.73 -8.65 14.59
CA GLY A 276 9.46 -10.00 14.14
C GLY A 276 9.77 -10.20 12.68
#